data_f2f735ab45582a19c19e8bb75aabbab8
#
_entry.id   f2f735ab45582a19c19e8bb75aabbab8
#
_cell.length_a   1.000
_cell.length_b   1.000
_cell.length_c   1.000
_cell.angle_alpha   90.00
_cell.angle_beta   90.00
_cell.angle_gamma   90.00
#
_symmetry.space_group_name_H-M   'P 1'
#
loop_
_entity.id
_entity.type
_entity.pdbx_description
1 polymer ?
#
loop_
_entity_poly.entity_id
_entity_poly.type
_entity_poly.pdbx_seq_one_letter_code
_entity_poly.pdbx_strand_id
1 'polypeptide(L)'
;MVKRNHLVKFKKQLSADGDFQSLSVSFDQETLRAFSREYGYRAEPLPAGGALFPLRPDARYQGYLASLGPYQQLAAATAGPLLALKVREALLILLQANPALKDVLFDFTEPGKIDLAAFMEKNFRFNVALSRFAYLTGRSLATFKRDFEKLFRLSPSRWLLQRRLQEAHYLLKERGWAPSDVYLAVGFENLSHFSFAFKKTYGRAPSHL
;
A
#
# COMPACT_ATOMS: atom_id res chain seq x y z
N MET A 1 -4.36 -8.08 -7.85
CA MET A 1 -3.72 -8.37 -6.54
C MET A 1 -2.56 -7.41 -6.32
N VAL A 2 -2.35 -6.95 -5.09
CA VAL A 2 -1.19 -6.10 -4.73
C VAL A 2 -0.05 -7.00 -4.25
N LYS A 3 1.16 -6.78 -4.79
CA LYS A 3 2.35 -7.52 -4.38
C LYS A 3 2.85 -7.03 -3.01
N ARG A 4 3.45 -7.93 -2.23
CA ARG A 4 4.25 -7.60 -1.04
C ARG A 4 5.38 -6.62 -1.42
N ASN A 5 5.90 -5.89 -0.47
CA ASN A 5 7.05 -4.97 -0.67
C ASN A 5 6.83 -3.84 -1.68
N HIS A 6 5.57 -3.51 -1.96
CA HIS A 6 5.19 -2.37 -2.78
C HIS A 6 4.27 -1.41 -2.02
N LEU A 7 4.32 -0.15 -2.42
CA LEU A 7 3.39 0.87 -1.99
C LEU A 7 2.38 1.12 -3.12
N VAL A 8 1.08 1.05 -2.79
CA VAL A 8 -0.01 1.27 -3.74
C VAL A 8 -1.01 2.24 -3.13
N LYS A 9 -1.45 3.19 -3.93
CA LYS A 9 -2.50 4.15 -3.57
C LYS A 9 -3.78 3.79 -4.31
N PHE A 10 -4.87 3.62 -3.57
CA PHE A 10 -6.19 3.37 -4.12
C PHE A 10 -7.04 4.64 -4.05
N LYS A 11 -7.70 4.97 -5.13
CA LYS A 11 -8.79 5.96 -5.14
C LYS A 11 -10.11 5.19 -5.27
N LYS A 12 -10.93 5.23 -4.23
CA LYS A 12 -12.30 4.71 -4.29
C LYS A 12 -13.20 5.78 -4.88
N GLN A 13 -13.97 5.43 -5.89
CA GLN A 13 -14.96 6.30 -6.50
C GLN A 13 -16.32 5.67 -6.30
N LEU A 14 -17.30 6.47 -5.85
CA LEU A 14 -18.70 6.03 -5.79
C LEU A 14 -19.18 5.75 -7.22
N SER A 15 -19.97 4.69 -7.37
CA SER A 15 -20.74 4.47 -8.61
C SER A 15 -21.84 5.53 -8.73
N ALA A 16 -22.43 5.63 -9.92
CA ALA A 16 -23.57 6.50 -10.15
C ALA A 16 -24.76 6.19 -9.22
N ASP A 17 -24.88 4.95 -8.76
CA ASP A 17 -25.94 4.46 -7.86
C ASP A 17 -25.63 4.70 -6.36
N GLY A 18 -24.52 5.33 -6.03
CA GLY A 18 -24.20 5.76 -4.65
C GLY A 18 -23.62 4.69 -3.73
N ASP A 19 -23.75 3.40 -4.04
CA ASP A 19 -23.24 2.30 -3.20
C ASP A 19 -21.85 1.86 -3.66
N PHE A 20 -20.90 1.87 -2.72
CA PHE A 20 -19.56 1.31 -2.92
C PHE A 20 -19.27 0.24 -1.87
N GLN A 21 -19.20 -0.99 -2.32
CA GLN A 21 -18.76 -2.11 -1.51
C GLN A 21 -17.38 -2.56 -1.96
N SER A 22 -16.46 -2.76 -1.03
CA SER A 22 -15.17 -3.37 -1.29
C SER A 22 -14.85 -4.43 -0.26
N LEU A 23 -14.41 -5.57 -0.75
CA LEU A 23 -13.93 -6.66 0.06
C LEU A 23 -12.43 -6.83 -0.18
N SER A 24 -11.66 -6.93 0.91
CA SER A 24 -10.22 -7.18 0.84
C SER A 24 -9.91 -8.49 1.54
N VAL A 25 -9.28 -9.41 0.82
CA VAL A 25 -8.72 -10.64 1.39
C VAL A 25 -7.22 -10.45 1.54
N SER A 26 -6.73 -10.57 2.77
CA SER A 26 -5.32 -10.39 3.11
C SER A 26 -4.69 -11.73 3.46
N PHE A 27 -3.51 -11.97 2.96
CA PHE A 27 -2.71 -13.16 3.27
C PHE A 27 -1.50 -12.75 4.09
N ASP A 28 -1.44 -13.16 5.35
CA ASP A 28 -0.27 -12.95 6.18
C ASP A 28 0.86 -13.94 5.86
N GLN A 29 2.07 -13.61 6.32
CA GLN A 29 3.27 -14.40 6.01
C GLN A 29 3.24 -15.79 6.65
N GLU A 30 2.63 -15.94 7.80
CA GLU A 30 2.52 -17.22 8.50
C GLU A 30 1.63 -18.18 7.72
N THR A 31 0.45 -17.74 7.33
CA THR A 31 -0.49 -18.48 6.47
C THR A 31 0.15 -18.88 5.15
N LEU A 32 0.83 -17.95 4.47
CA LEU A 32 1.49 -18.24 3.20
C LEU A 32 2.63 -19.26 3.37
N ARG A 33 3.45 -19.15 4.42
CA ARG A 33 4.52 -20.11 4.70
C ARG A 33 3.99 -21.50 5.07
N ALA A 34 2.91 -21.56 5.86
CA ALA A 34 2.25 -22.82 6.19
C ALA A 34 1.70 -23.48 4.94
N PHE A 35 0.99 -22.72 4.10
CA PHE A 35 0.42 -23.20 2.84
C PHE A 35 1.51 -23.65 1.85
N SER A 36 2.59 -22.90 1.71
CA SER A 36 3.75 -23.26 0.88
C SER A 36 4.35 -24.60 1.29
N ARG A 37 4.51 -24.85 2.60
CA ARG A 37 5.03 -26.12 3.12
C ARG A 37 4.08 -27.28 2.87
N GLU A 38 2.79 -27.08 3.09
CA GLU A 38 1.77 -28.11 2.97
C GLU A 38 1.59 -28.58 1.51
N TYR A 39 1.56 -27.64 0.57
CA TYR A 39 1.31 -27.92 -0.85
C TYR A 39 2.58 -27.95 -1.71
N GLY A 40 3.75 -27.76 -1.13
CA GLY A 40 5.04 -27.81 -1.84
C GLY A 40 5.29 -26.63 -2.79
N TYR A 41 4.56 -25.51 -2.66
CA TYR A 41 4.76 -24.35 -3.52
C TYR A 41 6.08 -23.64 -3.22
N ARG A 42 6.81 -23.30 -4.29
CA ARG A 42 8.03 -22.50 -4.24
C ARG A 42 7.94 -21.40 -5.29
N ALA A 43 8.37 -20.20 -4.93
CA ALA A 43 8.49 -19.11 -5.88
C ALA A 43 9.74 -19.28 -6.75
N GLU A 44 9.58 -18.96 -8.03
CA GLU A 44 10.69 -18.71 -8.94
C GLU A 44 10.95 -17.21 -9.02
N PRO A 45 12.21 -16.80 -9.30
CA PRO A 45 12.51 -15.37 -9.44
C PRO A 45 11.64 -14.73 -10.52
N LEU A 46 10.87 -13.73 -10.15
CA LEU A 46 10.11 -12.94 -11.11
C LEU A 46 10.96 -11.78 -11.64
N PRO A 47 10.84 -11.44 -12.92
CA PRO A 47 11.38 -10.19 -13.44
C PRO A 47 10.87 -9.01 -12.62
N ALA A 48 11.69 -7.95 -12.51
CA ALA A 48 11.28 -6.71 -11.90
C ALA A 48 9.98 -6.21 -12.57
N GLY A 49 8.91 -6.08 -11.79
CA GLY A 49 7.58 -5.75 -12.30
C GLY A 49 6.82 -4.82 -11.39
N GLY A 50 5.69 -4.31 -11.88
CA GLY A 50 4.83 -3.39 -11.14
C GLY A 50 4.28 -3.95 -9.83
N ALA A 51 3.76 -3.04 -9.00
CA ALA A 51 3.15 -3.36 -7.70
C ALA A 51 1.86 -4.18 -7.80
N LEU A 52 1.25 -4.20 -8.97
CA LEU A 52 -0.04 -4.85 -9.23
C LEU A 52 0.16 -6.08 -10.10
N PHE A 53 -0.50 -7.17 -9.72
CA PHE A 53 -0.66 -8.35 -10.55
C PHE A 53 -2.13 -8.44 -10.97
N PRO A 54 -2.45 -8.33 -12.27
CA PRO A 54 -3.82 -8.48 -12.76
C PRO A 54 -4.27 -9.93 -12.56
N LEU A 55 -5.51 -10.11 -12.11
CA LEU A 55 -6.13 -11.43 -12.04
C LEU A 55 -6.92 -11.67 -13.33
N ARG A 56 -6.83 -12.86 -13.89
CA ARG A 56 -7.70 -13.27 -14.99
C ARG A 56 -9.12 -13.44 -14.44
N PRO A 57 -10.15 -13.02 -15.17
CA PRO A 57 -11.53 -13.28 -14.78
C PRO A 57 -11.76 -14.78 -14.59
N ASP A 58 -12.45 -15.14 -13.49
CA ASP A 58 -12.78 -16.53 -13.18
C ASP A 58 -14.09 -16.57 -12.40
N ALA A 59 -15.03 -17.41 -12.82
CA ALA A 59 -16.34 -17.53 -12.19
C ALA A 59 -16.26 -17.95 -10.70
N ARG A 60 -15.21 -18.67 -10.31
CA ARG A 60 -14.97 -19.07 -8.92
C ARG A 60 -14.79 -17.88 -7.98
N TYR A 61 -14.28 -16.75 -8.48
CA TYR A 61 -14.17 -15.53 -7.66
C TYR A 61 -15.52 -15.01 -7.21
N GLN A 62 -16.51 -15.03 -8.10
CA GLN A 62 -17.86 -14.58 -7.74
C GLN A 62 -18.51 -15.52 -6.71
N GLY A 63 -18.42 -16.83 -6.89
CA GLY A 63 -18.90 -17.80 -5.93
C GLY A 63 -18.23 -17.66 -4.57
N TYR A 64 -16.92 -17.49 -4.56
CA TYR A 64 -16.15 -17.25 -3.33
C TYR A 64 -16.60 -15.97 -2.62
N LEU A 65 -16.71 -14.85 -3.34
CA LEU A 65 -17.14 -13.56 -2.75
C LEU A 65 -18.55 -13.65 -2.19
N ALA A 66 -19.49 -14.28 -2.91
CA ALA A 66 -20.85 -14.52 -2.43
C ALA A 66 -20.86 -15.36 -1.14
N SER A 67 -19.99 -16.37 -1.03
CA SER A 67 -19.87 -17.22 0.15
C SER A 67 -19.35 -16.49 1.40
N LEU A 68 -18.80 -15.29 1.28
CA LEU A 68 -18.31 -14.50 2.41
C LEU A 68 -19.40 -13.65 3.07
N GLY A 69 -20.54 -13.45 2.40
CA GLY A 69 -21.64 -12.63 2.94
C GLY A 69 -22.06 -13.01 4.36
N PRO A 70 -22.35 -14.30 4.68
CA PRO A 70 -22.74 -14.73 6.03
C PRO A 70 -21.71 -14.43 7.12
N TYR A 71 -20.42 -14.32 6.76
CA TYR A 71 -19.34 -14.11 7.74
C TYR A 71 -19.18 -12.65 8.15
N GLN A 72 -19.75 -11.69 7.42
CA GLN A 72 -19.63 -10.26 7.73
C GLN A 72 -20.33 -9.87 9.04
N GLN A 73 -21.29 -10.65 9.48
CA GLN A 73 -22.09 -10.39 10.68
C GLN A 73 -21.65 -11.24 11.88
N LEU A 74 -20.70 -12.15 11.71
CA LEU A 74 -20.22 -13.01 12.80
C LEU A 74 -19.24 -12.27 13.70
N ALA A 75 -19.36 -12.51 15.03
CA ALA A 75 -18.37 -12.03 15.98
C ALA A 75 -16.99 -12.64 15.68
N ALA A 76 -15.93 -11.84 15.82
CA ALA A 76 -14.56 -12.22 15.45
C ALA A 76 -14.09 -13.53 16.14
N ALA A 77 -14.52 -13.79 17.39
CA ALA A 77 -14.19 -14.99 18.13
C ALA A 77 -14.75 -16.27 17.49
N THR A 78 -15.96 -16.20 16.93
CA THR A 78 -16.63 -17.34 16.29
C THR A 78 -16.21 -17.50 14.81
N ALA A 79 -15.91 -16.39 14.16
CA ALA A 79 -15.55 -16.38 12.74
C ALA A 79 -14.10 -16.83 12.48
N GLY A 80 -13.19 -16.69 13.45
CA GLY A 80 -11.75 -16.89 13.26
C GLY A 80 -11.38 -18.20 12.55
N PRO A 81 -11.76 -19.39 13.05
CA PRO A 81 -11.43 -20.66 12.41
C PRO A 81 -12.04 -20.81 11.01
N LEU A 82 -13.29 -20.34 10.83
CA LEU A 82 -13.97 -20.40 9.54
C LEU A 82 -13.35 -19.43 8.53
N LEU A 83 -12.97 -18.24 8.96
CA LEU A 83 -12.27 -17.27 8.11
C LEU A 83 -10.88 -17.78 7.70
N ALA A 84 -10.19 -18.51 8.57
CA ALA A 84 -8.92 -19.15 8.20
C ALA A 84 -9.11 -20.18 7.08
N LEU A 85 -10.18 -20.97 7.09
CA LEU A 85 -10.54 -21.86 6.00
C LEU A 85 -10.88 -21.10 4.72
N LYS A 86 -11.60 -19.98 4.83
CA LYS A 86 -11.91 -19.12 3.69
C LYS A 86 -10.67 -18.47 3.07
N VAL A 87 -9.68 -18.11 3.87
CA VAL A 87 -8.38 -17.62 3.37
C VAL A 87 -7.66 -18.72 2.58
N ARG A 88 -7.68 -19.97 3.04
CA ARG A 88 -7.09 -21.11 2.34
C ARG A 88 -7.82 -21.43 1.04
N GLU A 89 -9.15 -21.38 1.05
CA GLU A 89 -9.99 -21.53 -0.16
C GLU A 89 -9.64 -20.46 -1.19
N ALA A 90 -9.49 -19.19 -0.78
CA ALA A 90 -9.06 -18.11 -1.67
C ALA A 90 -7.71 -18.39 -2.33
N LEU A 91 -6.72 -18.89 -1.56
CA LEU A 91 -5.40 -19.24 -2.09
C LEU A 91 -5.50 -20.34 -3.16
N LEU A 92 -6.29 -21.39 -2.91
CA LEU A 92 -6.48 -22.49 -3.88
C LEU A 92 -7.14 -21.97 -5.16
N ILE A 93 -8.21 -21.19 -5.06
CA ILE A 93 -8.90 -20.61 -6.21
C ILE A 93 -7.95 -19.71 -7.02
N LEU A 94 -7.20 -18.84 -6.34
CA LEU A 94 -6.25 -17.92 -6.97
C LEU A 94 -5.16 -18.67 -7.73
N LEU A 95 -4.59 -19.71 -7.13
CA LEU A 95 -3.49 -20.50 -7.73
C LEU A 95 -3.98 -21.36 -8.88
N GLN A 96 -5.21 -21.92 -8.80
CA GLN A 96 -5.79 -22.67 -9.89
C GLN A 96 -6.16 -21.78 -11.08
N ALA A 97 -6.72 -20.59 -10.82
CA ALA A 97 -7.07 -19.65 -11.89
C ALA A 97 -5.85 -18.97 -12.50
N ASN A 98 -4.81 -18.72 -11.71
CA ASN A 98 -3.59 -18.02 -12.13
C ASN A 98 -2.35 -18.71 -11.52
N PRO A 99 -1.85 -19.81 -12.11
CA PRO A 99 -0.71 -20.56 -11.55
C PRO A 99 0.56 -19.72 -11.34
N ALA A 100 0.80 -18.69 -12.16
CA ALA A 100 1.93 -17.77 -12.00
C ALA A 100 1.88 -16.94 -10.70
N LEU A 101 0.75 -16.93 -9.98
CA LEU A 101 0.65 -16.31 -8.67
C LEU A 101 1.52 -16.98 -7.61
N LYS A 102 1.93 -18.25 -7.80
CA LYS A 102 2.87 -18.93 -6.90
C LYS A 102 4.12 -18.10 -6.66
N ASP A 103 4.65 -17.48 -7.73
CA ASP A 103 5.89 -16.72 -7.69
C ASP A 103 5.74 -15.36 -6.99
N VAL A 104 4.51 -14.86 -6.88
CA VAL A 104 4.18 -13.63 -6.15
C VAL A 104 3.83 -13.91 -4.69
N LEU A 105 3.03 -14.95 -4.45
CA LEU A 105 2.50 -15.27 -3.12
C LEU A 105 3.58 -15.89 -2.21
N PHE A 106 4.44 -16.74 -2.79
CA PHE A 106 5.45 -17.48 -2.03
C PHE A 106 6.87 -16.92 -2.18
N ASP A 107 7.00 -15.71 -2.72
CA ASP A 107 8.25 -14.95 -2.62
C ASP A 107 8.39 -14.38 -1.21
N PHE A 108 9.21 -15.07 -0.40
CA PHE A 108 9.52 -14.68 0.98
C PHE A 108 10.82 -13.87 1.09
N THR A 109 11.36 -13.44 -0.03
CA THR A 109 12.60 -12.66 -0.06
C THR A 109 12.41 -11.32 0.64
N GLU A 110 13.30 -11.00 1.57
CA GLU A 110 13.30 -9.71 2.23
C GLU A 110 13.93 -8.63 1.32
N PRO A 111 13.45 -7.38 1.39
CA PRO A 111 14.03 -6.30 0.59
C PRO A 111 15.52 -6.11 0.88
N GLY A 112 16.33 -6.14 -0.15
CA GLY A 112 17.73 -5.75 -0.08
C GLY A 112 17.91 -4.24 0.02
N LYS A 113 19.14 -3.80 0.37
CA LYS A 113 19.49 -2.37 0.34
C LYS A 113 19.38 -1.81 -1.07
N ILE A 114 18.58 -0.77 -1.21
CA ILE A 114 18.40 -0.03 -2.47
C ILE A 114 18.79 1.44 -2.29
N ASP A 115 18.86 2.17 -3.41
CA ASP A 115 19.08 3.61 -3.40
C ASP A 115 17.97 4.32 -2.61
N LEU A 116 18.38 4.91 -1.48
CA LEU A 116 17.47 5.56 -0.56
C LEU A 116 16.90 6.88 -1.14
N ALA A 117 17.73 7.64 -1.85
CA ALA A 117 17.30 8.92 -2.41
C ALA A 117 16.28 8.70 -3.52
N ALA A 118 16.60 7.86 -4.50
CA ALA A 118 15.71 7.54 -5.59
C ALA A 118 14.39 6.94 -5.10
N PHE A 119 14.45 6.05 -4.09
CA PHE A 119 13.26 5.47 -3.49
C PHE A 119 12.37 6.52 -2.81
N MET A 120 12.94 7.42 -2.02
CA MET A 120 12.18 8.42 -1.29
C MET A 120 11.58 9.48 -2.22
N GLU A 121 12.31 9.94 -3.24
CA GLU A 121 11.77 10.86 -4.26
C GLU A 121 10.58 10.26 -5.02
N LYS A 122 10.60 8.96 -5.27
CA LYS A 122 9.46 8.26 -5.91
C LYS A 122 8.28 8.06 -4.98
N ASN A 123 8.52 7.92 -3.67
CA ASN A 123 7.53 7.39 -2.72
C ASN A 123 7.10 8.37 -1.61
N PHE A 124 7.57 9.63 -1.58
CA PHE A 124 7.26 10.60 -0.52
C PHE A 124 5.76 10.88 -0.33
N ARG A 125 4.96 10.67 -1.37
CA ARG A 125 3.51 10.88 -1.35
C ARG A 125 2.74 9.80 -0.59
N PHE A 126 3.38 8.69 -0.24
CA PHE A 126 2.72 7.64 0.54
C PHE A 126 2.75 8.00 2.02
N ASN A 127 1.57 7.99 2.64
CA ASN A 127 1.45 8.21 4.08
C ASN A 127 1.51 6.87 4.82
N VAL A 128 2.73 6.45 5.09
CA VAL A 128 3.04 5.23 5.84
C VAL A 128 4.06 5.52 6.93
N ALA A 129 4.12 4.66 7.95
CA ALA A 129 5.11 4.78 9.01
C ALA A 129 6.55 4.73 8.46
N LEU A 130 7.47 5.45 9.09
CA LEU A 130 8.89 5.45 8.70
C LEU A 130 9.52 4.06 8.74
N SER A 131 9.04 3.17 9.62
CA SER A 131 9.43 1.77 9.65
C SER A 131 9.13 1.02 8.35
N ARG A 132 8.03 1.40 7.67
CA ARG A 132 7.69 0.82 6.38
C ARG A 132 8.66 1.26 5.27
N PHE A 133 9.03 2.53 5.23
CA PHE A 133 10.07 3.01 4.31
C PHE A 133 11.43 2.36 4.59
N ALA A 134 11.80 2.24 5.88
CA ALA A 134 13.02 1.57 6.29
C ALA A 134 13.05 0.11 5.79
N TYR A 135 12.00 -0.65 6.05
CA TYR A 135 11.85 -2.02 5.60
C TYR A 135 11.97 -2.14 4.07
N LEU A 136 11.23 -1.33 3.32
CA LEU A 136 11.22 -1.36 1.85
C LEU A 136 12.56 -0.98 1.21
N THR A 137 13.41 -0.29 1.97
CA THR A 137 14.78 0.07 1.54
C THR A 137 15.85 -0.87 2.09
N GLY A 138 15.47 -2.01 2.67
CA GLY A 138 16.37 -3.01 3.23
C GLY A 138 17.16 -2.52 4.44
N ARG A 139 16.55 -1.70 5.30
CA ARG A 139 17.18 -1.07 6.46
C ARG A 139 16.36 -1.27 7.74
N SER A 140 17.04 -1.40 8.88
CA SER A 140 16.37 -1.16 10.16
C SER A 140 15.97 0.31 10.28
N LEU A 141 14.99 0.64 11.13
CA LEU A 141 14.55 2.02 11.33
C LEU A 141 15.69 2.94 11.81
N ALA A 142 16.59 2.42 12.67
CA ALA A 142 17.75 3.16 13.14
C ALA A 142 18.75 3.46 12.01
N THR A 143 19.08 2.45 11.21
CA THR A 143 19.94 2.61 10.03
C THR A 143 19.32 3.54 9.00
N PHE A 144 18.01 3.41 8.75
CA PHE A 144 17.29 4.30 7.84
C PHE A 144 17.40 5.77 8.25
N LYS A 145 17.12 6.09 9.52
CA LYS A 145 17.23 7.49 10.03
C LYS A 145 18.65 8.03 9.88
N ARG A 146 19.66 7.25 10.30
CA ARG A 146 21.06 7.66 10.21
C ARG A 146 21.53 7.88 8.77
N ASP A 147 21.22 6.94 7.85
CA ASP A 147 21.60 7.04 6.45
C ASP A 147 20.85 8.20 5.78
N PHE A 148 19.59 8.42 6.16
CA PHE A 148 18.75 9.51 5.67
C PHE A 148 19.31 10.90 6.06
N GLU A 149 19.67 11.07 7.34
CA GLU A 149 20.25 12.34 7.84
C GLU A 149 21.60 12.63 7.20
N LYS A 150 22.42 11.60 6.96
CA LYS A 150 23.67 11.76 6.20
C LYS A 150 23.43 12.28 4.79
N LEU A 151 22.41 11.74 4.12
CA LEU A 151 22.12 12.02 2.71
C LEU A 151 21.42 13.36 2.51
N PHE A 152 20.38 13.64 3.30
CA PHE A 152 19.50 14.80 3.11
C PHE A 152 19.75 15.95 4.08
N ARG A 153 20.62 15.76 5.10
CA ARG A 153 20.89 16.73 6.17
C ARG A 153 19.65 17.16 6.96
N LEU A 154 18.62 16.32 6.91
CA LEU A 154 17.32 16.50 7.56
C LEU A 154 16.83 15.18 8.14
N SER A 155 16.05 15.25 9.22
CA SER A 155 15.32 14.04 9.65
C SER A 155 14.29 13.62 8.60
N PRO A 156 13.98 12.32 8.48
CA PRO A 156 13.01 11.80 7.50
C PRO A 156 11.65 12.49 7.54
N SER A 157 11.12 12.74 8.75
CA SER A 157 9.82 13.40 8.90
C SER A 157 9.85 14.86 8.42
N ARG A 158 10.93 15.59 8.70
CA ARG A 158 11.07 16.98 8.28
C ARG A 158 11.23 17.09 6.77
N TRP A 159 12.03 16.20 6.18
CA TRP A 159 12.20 16.13 4.74
C TRP A 159 10.88 15.77 4.03
N LEU A 160 10.15 14.76 4.53
CA LEU A 160 8.85 14.37 3.97
C LEU A 160 7.87 15.54 3.99
N LEU A 161 7.80 16.28 5.12
CA LEU A 161 6.93 17.43 5.22
C LEU A 161 7.30 18.50 4.18
N GLN A 162 8.57 18.87 4.08
CA GLN A 162 9.04 19.87 3.12
C GLN A 162 8.78 19.43 1.68
N ARG A 163 9.12 18.19 1.35
CA ARG A 163 8.95 17.67 -0.02
C ARG A 163 7.49 17.61 -0.45
N ARG A 164 6.60 17.21 0.47
CA ARG A 164 5.14 17.21 0.25
C ARG A 164 4.59 18.61 0.06
N LEU A 165 5.05 19.57 0.84
CA LEU A 165 4.63 20.97 0.72
C LEU A 165 5.14 21.63 -0.56
N GLN A 166 6.36 21.30 -1.02
CA GLN A 166 6.89 21.75 -2.31
C GLN A 166 6.03 21.22 -3.48
N GLU A 167 5.70 19.94 -3.44
CA GLU A 167 4.83 19.33 -4.45
C GLU A 167 3.42 19.94 -4.41
N ALA A 168 2.89 20.17 -3.23
CA ALA A 168 1.59 20.81 -3.06
C ALA A 168 1.58 22.22 -3.65
N HIS A 169 2.61 23.02 -3.40
CA HIS A 169 2.74 24.34 -3.98
C HIS A 169 2.74 24.32 -5.51
N TYR A 170 3.48 23.37 -6.10
CA TYR A 170 3.48 23.17 -7.55
C TYR A 170 2.09 22.79 -8.08
N LEU A 171 1.41 21.84 -7.45
CA LEU A 171 0.09 21.37 -7.90
C LEU A 171 -0.97 22.49 -7.81
N LEU A 172 -0.94 23.29 -6.73
CA LEU A 172 -1.86 24.43 -6.56
C LEU A 172 -1.59 25.51 -7.59
N LYS A 173 -0.33 25.98 -7.69
CA LYS A 173 0.02 27.15 -8.46
C LYS A 173 0.10 26.87 -9.96
N GLU A 174 0.78 25.80 -10.37
CA GLU A 174 1.08 25.51 -11.79
C GLU A 174 0.04 24.59 -12.43
N ARG A 175 -0.67 23.79 -11.63
CA ARG A 175 -1.68 22.86 -12.13
C ARG A 175 -3.11 23.26 -11.81
N GLY A 176 -3.31 24.29 -10.97
CA GLY A 176 -4.63 24.78 -10.59
C GLY A 176 -5.51 23.79 -9.85
N TRP A 177 -4.89 22.80 -9.15
CA TRP A 177 -5.67 21.81 -8.41
C TRP A 177 -6.32 22.41 -7.17
N ALA A 178 -7.51 21.93 -6.81
CA ALA A 178 -8.15 22.33 -5.58
C ALA A 178 -7.40 21.81 -4.34
N PRO A 179 -7.33 22.59 -3.24
CA PRO A 179 -6.69 22.15 -2.00
C PRO A 179 -7.21 20.81 -1.45
N SER A 180 -8.51 20.52 -1.65
CA SER A 180 -9.19 19.27 -1.31
C SER A 180 -8.62 18.03 -2.03
N ASP A 181 -8.08 18.20 -3.22
CA ASP A 181 -7.47 17.13 -3.99
C ASP A 181 -5.97 17.02 -3.70
N VAL A 182 -5.31 18.19 -3.53
CA VAL A 182 -3.88 18.28 -3.33
C VAL A 182 -3.44 17.62 -2.04
N TYR A 183 -4.11 17.86 -0.90
CA TYR A 183 -3.63 17.32 0.38
C TYR A 183 -3.55 15.79 0.36
N LEU A 184 -4.56 15.14 -0.20
CA LEU A 184 -4.56 13.69 -0.38
C LEU A 184 -3.48 13.23 -1.36
N ALA A 185 -3.34 13.95 -2.48
CA ALA A 185 -2.37 13.60 -3.53
C ALA A 185 -0.94 13.59 -3.00
N VAL A 186 -0.59 14.57 -2.16
CA VAL A 186 0.78 14.69 -1.62
C VAL A 186 1.02 13.91 -0.32
N GLY A 187 -0.01 13.25 0.23
CA GLY A 187 0.14 12.32 1.36
C GLY A 187 -0.18 12.89 2.74
N PHE A 188 -0.98 13.93 2.85
CA PHE A 188 -1.58 14.35 4.12
C PHE A 188 -2.87 13.56 4.40
N GLU A 189 -3.17 13.32 5.68
CA GLU A 189 -4.37 12.61 6.11
C GLU A 189 -5.61 13.52 6.17
N ASN A 190 -5.41 14.79 6.55
CA ASN A 190 -6.50 15.74 6.66
C ASN A 190 -6.12 17.13 6.15
N LEU A 191 -7.14 17.84 5.69
CA LEU A 191 -7.01 19.17 5.08
C LEU A 191 -6.56 20.23 6.09
N SER A 192 -6.98 20.14 7.37
CA SER A 192 -6.65 21.13 8.39
C SER A 192 -5.15 21.13 8.70
N HIS A 193 -4.57 19.93 8.91
CA HIS A 193 -3.12 19.78 9.14
C HIS A 193 -2.32 20.24 7.91
N PHE A 194 -2.77 19.90 6.71
CA PHE A 194 -2.17 20.38 5.46
C PHE A 194 -2.17 21.91 5.38
N SER A 195 -3.35 22.54 5.58
CA SER A 195 -3.53 23.98 5.47
C SER A 195 -2.68 24.74 6.50
N PHE A 196 -2.62 24.23 7.73
CA PHE A 196 -1.76 24.80 8.77
C PHE A 196 -0.27 24.73 8.39
N ALA A 197 0.21 23.55 7.98
CA ALA A 197 1.60 23.36 7.60
C ALA A 197 1.98 24.21 6.37
N PHE A 198 1.09 24.29 5.40
CA PHE A 198 1.27 25.07 4.18
C PHE A 198 1.35 26.58 4.51
N LYS A 199 0.38 27.10 5.29
CA LYS A 199 0.39 28.49 5.71
C LYS A 199 1.63 28.85 6.52
N LYS A 200 2.07 27.95 7.41
CA LYS A 200 3.31 28.15 8.19
C LYS A 200 4.55 28.23 7.28
N THR A 201 4.58 27.50 6.18
CA THR A 201 5.73 27.45 5.27
C THR A 201 5.73 28.59 4.25
N TYR A 202 4.56 28.93 3.68
CA TYR A 202 4.45 29.88 2.57
C TYR A 202 3.77 31.21 2.93
N GLY A 203 3.38 31.39 4.20
CA GLY A 203 2.78 32.65 4.70
C GLY A 203 1.30 32.84 4.32
N ARG A 204 0.76 32.04 3.42
CA ARG A 204 -0.64 32.10 2.93
C ARG A 204 -1.32 30.74 2.91
N ALA A 205 -2.64 30.73 2.99
CA ALA A 205 -3.41 29.49 2.93
C ALA A 205 -3.38 28.88 1.52
N PRO A 206 -3.52 27.54 1.39
CA PRO A 206 -3.57 26.85 0.08
C PRO A 206 -4.66 27.38 -0.86
N SER A 207 -5.78 27.88 -0.30
CA SER A 207 -6.90 28.46 -1.06
C SER A 207 -6.63 29.87 -1.60
N HIS A 208 -5.52 30.50 -1.21
CA HIS A 208 -5.15 31.87 -1.60
C HIS A 208 -3.86 31.87 -2.43
N LEU A 209 -3.55 30.77 -3.07
CA LEU A 209 -2.41 30.64 -3.96
C LEU A 209 -2.88 30.68 -5.41
#